data_2747d0b339f410aac6b81eff91e8bbc8
#
_entry.id   2747d0b339f410aac6b81eff91e8bbc8
#
_cell.length_a   1.000
_cell.length_b   1.000
_cell.length_c   1.000
_cell.angle_alpha   90.00
_cell.angle_beta   90.00
_cell.angle_gamma   90.00
#
_symmetry.space_group_name_H-M   'P 1'
#
loop_
_entity.id
_entity.type
_entity.pdbx_description
1 polymer ?
#
loop_
_entity_poly.entity_id
_entity_poly.type
_entity_poly.pdbx_seq_one_letter_code
_entity_poly.pdbx_strand_id
1 'polypeptide(L)'
;MSELQPDPTSTFAVGANAFTPEELDRIEAYGDALTAEEATIAGARPEGVVLGAIRITRTAWLTPGPETKWIYDRIQRVARTLNDRVYQFDLSGFSENLQYTVYHGTEGGYYGWHVDQGRQLPLRRKLSLSLQLTDPSLYEGCELEFQAGNKVETAPRERGAVIAFPSYVLHRVTPCLKGTRKAIVAWTTGPQFR
;
A
#
# COMPACT_ATOMS: atom_id res chain seq x y z
N MET A 1 -19.21 -15.44 -10.29
CA MET A 1 -18.35 -14.46 -9.62
C MET A 1 -18.77 -14.45 -8.16
N SER A 2 -18.02 -15.12 -7.30
CA SER A 2 -18.25 -15.08 -5.85
C SER A 2 -17.85 -13.70 -5.38
N GLU A 3 -18.82 -12.82 -5.08
CA GLU A 3 -18.57 -11.59 -4.35
C GLU A 3 -18.12 -12.00 -2.95
N LEU A 4 -16.84 -11.80 -2.65
CA LEU A 4 -16.36 -11.82 -1.29
C LEU A 4 -17.11 -10.71 -0.55
N GLN A 5 -18.14 -11.08 0.18
CA GLN A 5 -18.78 -10.18 1.16
C GLN A 5 -17.70 -9.82 2.17
N PRO A 6 -17.41 -8.54 2.39
CA PRO A 6 -16.46 -8.18 3.43
C PRO A 6 -16.97 -8.69 4.77
N ASP A 7 -16.15 -9.46 5.46
CA ASP A 7 -16.41 -9.79 6.85
C ASP A 7 -16.43 -8.45 7.62
N PRO A 8 -17.56 -8.07 8.24
CA PRO A 8 -17.67 -6.80 8.96
C PRO A 8 -16.71 -6.70 10.15
N THR A 9 -16.03 -7.81 10.50
CA THR A 9 -14.99 -7.84 11.54
C THR A 9 -13.57 -7.71 10.96
N SER A 10 -13.41 -7.74 9.63
CA SER A 10 -12.08 -7.63 8.99
C SER A 10 -11.51 -6.22 9.08
N THR A 11 -10.24 -6.12 9.40
CA THR A 11 -9.49 -4.86 9.49
C THR A 11 -9.20 -4.23 8.13
N PHE A 12 -9.36 -4.98 7.04
CA PHE A 12 -9.14 -4.53 5.67
C PHE A 12 -10.21 -5.07 4.71
N ALA A 13 -10.36 -4.43 3.58
CA ALA A 13 -11.18 -4.87 2.46
C ALA A 13 -10.30 -5.22 1.25
N VAL A 14 -10.77 -6.16 0.42
CA VAL A 14 -10.02 -6.64 -0.76
C VAL A 14 -10.81 -6.36 -2.03
N GLY A 15 -10.16 -5.67 -2.98
CA GLY A 15 -10.60 -5.54 -4.36
C GLY A 15 -9.82 -6.52 -5.25
N ALA A 16 -10.52 -7.44 -5.88
CA ALA A 16 -9.92 -8.39 -6.82
C ALA A 16 -10.23 -8.00 -8.27
N ASN A 17 -9.38 -8.46 -9.20
CA ASN A 17 -9.59 -8.32 -10.65
C ASN A 17 -9.75 -6.87 -11.15
N ALA A 18 -9.12 -5.92 -10.45
CA ALA A 18 -9.14 -4.52 -10.85
C ALA A 18 -8.22 -4.21 -12.02
N PHE A 19 -7.21 -5.05 -12.26
CA PHE A 19 -6.20 -4.92 -13.30
C PHE A 19 -6.05 -6.22 -14.06
N THR A 20 -5.73 -6.14 -15.36
CA THR A 20 -5.33 -7.32 -16.14
C THR A 20 -3.86 -7.67 -15.89
N PRO A 21 -3.40 -8.90 -16.19
CA PRO A 21 -1.99 -9.25 -16.06
C PRO A 21 -1.06 -8.30 -16.85
N GLU A 22 -1.44 -7.90 -18.05
CA GLU A 22 -0.68 -6.99 -18.91
C GLU A 22 -0.62 -5.56 -18.34
N GLU A 23 -1.71 -5.12 -17.68
CA GLU A 23 -1.72 -3.84 -16.96
C GLU A 23 -0.78 -3.88 -15.76
N LEU A 24 -0.74 -4.99 -15.02
CA LEU A 24 0.18 -5.17 -13.89
C LEU A 24 1.64 -5.20 -14.37
N ASP A 25 1.94 -5.89 -15.48
CA ASP A 25 3.27 -5.90 -16.10
C ASP A 25 3.73 -4.49 -16.49
N ARG A 26 2.82 -3.69 -17.05
CA ARG A 26 3.12 -2.29 -17.41
C ARG A 26 3.38 -1.40 -16.20
N ILE A 27 2.61 -1.57 -15.10
CA ILE A 27 2.84 -0.84 -13.84
C ILE A 27 4.21 -1.20 -13.29
N GLU A 28 4.54 -2.48 -13.27
CA GLU A 28 5.80 -3.01 -12.74
C GLU A 28 6.99 -2.49 -13.57
N ALA A 29 6.93 -2.59 -14.90
CA ALA A 29 7.97 -2.08 -15.79
C ALA A 29 8.17 -0.56 -15.64
N TYR A 30 7.08 0.21 -15.50
CA TYR A 30 7.15 1.65 -15.26
C TYR A 30 7.81 1.97 -13.91
N GLY A 31 7.42 1.28 -12.84
CA GLY A 31 8.01 1.46 -11.51
C GLY A 31 9.49 1.09 -11.45
N ASP A 32 9.89 0.01 -12.11
CA ASP A 32 11.29 -0.43 -12.17
C ASP A 32 12.20 0.56 -12.94
N ALA A 33 11.65 1.27 -13.94
CA ALA A 33 12.37 2.29 -14.68
C ALA A 33 12.58 3.59 -13.89
N LEU A 34 11.83 3.81 -12.81
CA LEU A 34 12.01 4.96 -11.95
C LEU A 34 13.25 4.80 -11.06
N THR A 35 13.88 5.92 -10.73
CA THR A 35 14.96 5.91 -9.73
C THR A 35 14.35 5.55 -8.38
N ALA A 36 14.70 4.37 -7.86
CA ALA A 36 14.29 3.94 -6.53
C ALA A 36 15.16 4.60 -5.47
N GLU A 37 14.54 5.26 -4.50
CA GLU A 37 15.21 5.93 -3.38
C GLU A 37 14.99 5.13 -2.09
N GLU A 38 15.94 5.23 -1.15
CA GLU A 38 15.70 4.72 0.19
C GLU A 38 14.57 5.50 0.85
N ALA A 39 13.62 4.78 1.42
CA ALA A 39 12.48 5.42 2.04
C ALA A 39 12.89 6.19 3.29
N THR A 40 12.67 7.49 3.28
CA THR A 40 12.75 8.30 4.48
C THR A 40 11.39 8.34 5.15
N ILE A 41 11.34 8.10 6.45
CA ILE A 41 10.08 8.23 7.22
C ILE A 41 9.81 9.70 7.43
N ALA A 42 8.62 10.16 7.01
CA ALA A 42 8.16 11.50 7.29
C ALA A 42 8.15 11.74 8.81
N GLY A 43 8.96 12.69 9.29
CA GLY A 43 9.12 12.99 10.72
C GLY A 43 10.47 12.60 11.33
N ALA A 44 11.37 11.95 10.59
CA ALA A 44 12.77 11.87 10.98
C ALA A 44 13.39 13.28 10.95
N ARG A 45 14.05 13.67 12.04
CA ARG A 45 14.73 14.98 12.15
C ARG A 45 15.74 15.19 11.02
N PRO A 46 16.09 16.45 10.65
CA PRO A 46 16.96 16.78 9.52
C PRO A 46 18.38 16.22 9.59
N GLU A 47 18.73 15.49 10.59
CA GLU A 47 20.05 14.92 10.82
C GLU A 47 20.01 13.41 10.57
N GLY A 48 19.85 13.02 9.29
CA GLY A 48 20.35 11.73 8.76
C GLY A 48 20.25 10.49 9.63
N VAL A 49 19.22 10.34 10.46
CA VAL A 49 18.96 9.07 11.14
C VAL A 49 18.34 8.15 10.09
N VAL A 50 19.17 7.32 9.50
CA VAL A 50 18.75 6.12 8.76
C VAL A 50 17.95 5.27 9.77
N LEU A 51 16.62 5.38 9.73
CA LEU A 51 15.73 4.58 10.56
C LEU A 51 15.64 3.15 9.99
N GLY A 52 16.79 2.50 9.77
CA GLY A 52 16.87 1.07 9.49
C GLY A 52 16.22 0.20 10.57
N ALA A 53 15.88 0.80 11.71
CA ALA A 53 15.15 0.13 12.78
C ALA A 53 13.64 -0.01 12.54
N ILE A 54 13.05 0.68 11.55
CA ILE A 54 11.60 0.63 11.30
C ILE A 54 11.28 0.19 9.87
N ARG A 55 12.11 0.52 8.88
CA ARG A 55 11.83 0.23 7.46
C ARG A 55 13.13 0.00 6.68
N ILE A 56 13.16 -1.09 5.91
CA ILE A 56 14.14 -1.35 4.84
C ILE A 56 13.33 -1.62 3.57
N THR A 57 13.29 -0.66 2.66
CA THR A 57 12.56 -0.77 1.39
C THR A 57 13.04 0.33 0.45
N ARG A 58 12.97 0.07 -0.85
CA ARG A 58 13.20 1.09 -1.86
C ARG A 58 11.87 1.64 -2.34
N THR A 59 11.81 2.92 -2.65
CA THR A 59 10.59 3.57 -3.11
C THR A 59 10.86 4.47 -4.31
N ALA A 60 9.89 4.52 -5.20
CA ALA A 60 9.81 5.51 -6.27
C ALA A 60 8.40 6.09 -6.31
N TRP A 61 8.26 7.29 -6.86
CA TRP A 61 6.99 8.00 -6.90
C TRP A 61 6.47 8.10 -8.33
N LEU A 62 5.30 7.52 -8.58
CA LEU A 62 4.59 7.69 -9.84
C LEU A 62 3.89 9.05 -9.80
N THR A 63 4.43 10.03 -10.50
CA THR A 63 3.77 11.34 -10.64
C THR A 63 2.58 11.27 -11.59
N PRO A 64 1.49 12.02 -11.35
CA PRO A 64 0.39 12.12 -12.30
C PRO A 64 0.86 12.66 -13.66
N GLY A 65 0.52 11.96 -14.72
CA GLY A 65 0.89 12.33 -16.09
C GLY A 65 0.17 11.47 -17.12
N PRO A 66 0.36 11.72 -18.45
CA PRO A 66 -0.34 10.97 -19.50
C PRO A 66 -0.15 9.45 -19.39
N GLU A 67 1.05 9.00 -18.99
CA GLU A 67 1.40 7.58 -18.89
C GLU A 67 0.87 6.90 -17.62
N THR A 68 0.66 7.66 -16.55
CA THR A 68 0.24 7.14 -15.24
C THR A 68 -1.23 7.41 -14.91
N LYS A 69 -1.87 8.33 -15.64
CA LYS A 69 -3.27 8.73 -15.36
C LYS A 69 -4.22 7.54 -15.25
N TRP A 70 -4.10 6.56 -16.12
CA TRP A 70 -4.95 5.38 -16.11
C TRP A 70 -4.80 4.54 -14.84
N ILE A 71 -3.60 4.50 -14.26
CA ILE A 71 -3.31 3.81 -12.98
C ILE A 71 -4.06 4.53 -11.85
N TYR A 72 -3.91 5.87 -11.79
CA TYR A 72 -4.63 6.70 -10.84
C TYR A 72 -6.14 6.53 -10.92
N ASP A 73 -6.70 6.63 -12.13
CA ASP A 73 -8.14 6.49 -12.37
C ASP A 73 -8.64 5.10 -11.91
N ARG A 74 -7.85 4.05 -12.15
CA ARG A 74 -8.22 2.69 -11.77
C ARG A 74 -8.16 2.49 -10.26
N ILE A 75 -7.07 2.88 -9.60
CA ILE A 75 -6.92 2.77 -8.14
C ILE A 75 -7.98 3.62 -7.43
N GLN A 76 -8.28 4.82 -7.94
CA GLN A 76 -9.33 5.68 -7.37
C GLN A 76 -10.71 5.03 -7.48
N ARG A 77 -11.02 4.36 -8.59
CA ARG A 77 -12.28 3.63 -8.77
C ARG A 77 -12.40 2.49 -7.75
N VAL A 78 -11.34 1.70 -7.57
CA VAL A 78 -11.30 0.62 -6.57
C VAL A 78 -11.47 1.19 -5.17
N ALA A 79 -10.73 2.25 -4.83
CA ALA A 79 -10.82 2.92 -3.54
C ALA A 79 -12.26 3.36 -3.21
N ARG A 80 -12.94 4.01 -4.17
CA ARG A 80 -14.33 4.43 -4.01
C ARG A 80 -15.26 3.24 -3.82
N THR A 81 -15.13 2.21 -4.67
CA THR A 81 -15.98 1.01 -4.58
C THR A 81 -15.84 0.32 -3.21
N LEU A 82 -14.62 0.15 -2.71
CA LEU A 82 -14.39 -0.45 -1.40
C LEU A 82 -14.85 0.46 -0.25
N ASN A 83 -14.62 1.76 -0.39
CA ASN A 83 -15.09 2.74 0.59
C ASN A 83 -16.62 2.76 0.71
N ASP A 84 -17.33 2.80 -0.42
CA ASP A 84 -18.79 2.86 -0.44
C ASP A 84 -19.43 1.60 0.16
N ARG A 85 -18.78 0.45 0.01
CA ARG A 85 -19.26 -0.83 0.52
C ARG A 85 -18.93 -1.07 2.00
N VAL A 86 -17.77 -0.59 2.47
CA VAL A 86 -17.22 -1.02 3.77
C VAL A 86 -17.06 0.14 4.76
N TYR A 87 -16.40 1.23 4.36
CA TYR A 87 -15.95 2.26 5.30
C TYR A 87 -16.82 3.50 5.31
N GLN A 88 -17.43 3.86 4.19
CA GLN A 88 -18.30 5.03 4.03
C GLN A 88 -17.65 6.36 4.49
N PHE A 89 -16.33 6.47 4.31
CA PHE A 89 -15.61 7.69 4.62
C PHE A 89 -15.89 8.77 3.58
N ASP A 90 -15.90 10.02 4.03
CA ASP A 90 -15.90 11.17 3.14
C ASP A 90 -14.49 11.35 2.54
N LEU A 91 -14.32 11.04 1.24
CA LEU A 91 -13.06 11.02 0.54
C LEU A 91 -12.96 12.16 -0.48
N SER A 92 -11.86 12.91 -0.43
CA SER A 92 -11.53 13.99 -1.39
C SER A 92 -10.67 13.52 -2.58
N GLY A 93 -10.08 12.31 -2.51
CA GLY A 93 -9.20 11.75 -3.52
C GLY A 93 -7.73 11.69 -3.08
N PHE A 94 -6.82 11.54 -4.03
CA PHE A 94 -5.37 11.49 -3.77
C PHE A 94 -4.80 12.90 -3.67
N SER A 95 -3.99 13.15 -2.67
CA SER A 95 -3.21 14.38 -2.50
C SER A 95 -1.70 14.12 -2.52
N GLU A 96 -1.32 12.87 -2.61
CA GLU A 96 0.06 12.40 -2.74
C GLU A 96 0.20 11.56 -4.02
N ASN A 97 1.43 11.47 -4.52
CA ASN A 97 1.74 10.58 -5.62
C ASN A 97 1.60 9.11 -5.17
N LEU A 98 1.35 8.21 -6.13
CA LEU A 98 1.38 6.78 -5.87
C LEU A 98 2.81 6.36 -5.57
N GLN A 99 3.00 5.56 -4.52
CA GLN A 99 4.31 5.07 -4.12
C GLN A 99 4.53 3.65 -4.64
N TYR A 100 5.52 3.47 -5.51
CA TYR A 100 6.03 2.15 -5.88
C TYR A 100 7.02 1.70 -4.81
N THR A 101 6.79 0.53 -4.21
CA THR A 101 7.62 0.00 -3.12
C THR A 101 8.23 -1.32 -3.52
N VAL A 102 9.51 -1.51 -3.18
CA VAL A 102 10.28 -2.73 -3.48
C VAL A 102 10.95 -3.23 -2.20
N TYR A 103 10.66 -4.46 -1.82
CA TYR A 103 11.26 -5.16 -0.70
C TYR A 103 12.11 -6.30 -1.22
N HIS A 104 13.42 -6.26 -0.97
CA HIS A 104 14.37 -7.30 -1.39
C HIS A 104 14.67 -8.27 -0.24
N GLY A 105 14.59 -9.58 -0.50
CA GLY A 105 14.99 -10.60 0.46
C GLY A 105 16.48 -10.57 0.79
N THR A 106 17.32 -10.19 -0.17
CA THR A 106 18.78 -10.01 0.03
C THR A 106 19.14 -8.90 1.01
N GLU A 107 18.22 -7.95 1.21
CA GLU A 107 18.38 -6.83 2.14
C GLU A 107 17.57 -7.04 3.43
N GLY A 108 16.82 -8.14 3.54
CA GLY A 108 15.88 -8.37 4.63
C GLY A 108 14.79 -7.30 4.68
N GLY A 109 14.33 -6.84 3.50
CA GLY A 109 13.40 -5.72 3.37
C GLY A 109 12.14 -5.90 4.23
N TYR A 110 11.75 -4.88 4.99
CA TYR A 110 10.56 -4.91 5.86
C TYR A 110 10.05 -3.51 6.15
N TYR A 111 8.86 -3.45 6.76
CA TYR A 111 8.35 -2.23 7.38
C TYR A 111 7.66 -2.60 8.70
N GLY A 112 8.22 -2.17 9.83
CA GLY A 112 7.71 -2.48 11.16
C GLY A 112 6.31 -1.91 11.42
N TRP A 113 5.75 -2.23 12.59
CA TRP A 113 4.42 -1.76 12.99
C TRP A 113 4.30 -0.24 12.95
N HIS A 114 3.34 0.27 12.18
CA HIS A 114 3.07 1.69 12.02
C HIS A 114 1.62 1.95 11.63
N VAL A 115 1.23 3.20 11.68
CA VAL A 115 -0.02 3.73 11.11
C VAL A 115 0.32 4.76 10.04
N ASP A 116 -0.50 4.86 9.01
CA ASP A 116 -0.31 5.82 7.92
C ASP A 116 -0.85 7.22 8.26
N GLN A 117 -1.64 7.33 9.31
CA GLN A 117 -2.16 8.58 9.82
C GLN A 117 -1.37 9.03 11.06
N GLY A 118 -0.90 10.28 11.08
CA GLY A 118 -0.16 10.82 12.22
C GLY A 118 -0.25 12.33 12.34
N ARG A 119 0.02 12.86 13.56
CA ARG A 119 -0.01 14.31 13.83
C ARG A 119 1.01 15.12 13.03
N GLN A 120 2.09 14.47 12.59
CA GLN A 120 3.19 15.11 11.86
C GLN A 120 3.02 15.06 10.34
N LEU A 121 2.03 14.31 9.84
CA LEU A 121 1.72 14.26 8.42
C LEU A 121 0.78 15.43 8.08
N PRO A 122 1.15 16.30 7.14
CA PRO A 122 0.33 17.47 6.75
C PRO A 122 -0.98 17.05 6.10
N LEU A 123 -1.09 15.80 5.68
CA LEU A 123 -2.20 15.28 4.91
C LEU A 123 -3.09 14.38 5.78
N ARG A 124 -4.40 14.59 5.63
CA ARG A 124 -5.42 13.83 6.37
C ARG A 124 -5.74 12.53 5.62
N ARG A 125 -4.83 11.57 5.65
CA ARG A 125 -5.05 10.26 5.05
C ARG A 125 -6.23 9.57 5.74
N LYS A 126 -7.14 9.04 4.95
CA LYS A 126 -8.35 8.34 5.39
C LYS A 126 -8.28 6.86 5.11
N LEU A 127 -7.97 6.53 3.87
CA LEU A 127 -7.92 5.16 3.39
C LEU A 127 -6.56 4.93 2.74
N SER A 128 -5.87 3.89 3.18
CA SER A 128 -4.65 3.37 2.61
C SER A 128 -4.97 2.21 1.68
N LEU A 129 -4.25 2.11 0.58
CA LEU A 129 -4.38 1.04 -0.39
C LEU A 129 -3.01 0.43 -0.71
N SER A 130 -2.97 -0.90 -0.88
CA SER A 130 -1.79 -1.63 -1.36
C SER A 130 -2.20 -2.55 -2.50
N LEU A 131 -1.74 -2.25 -3.73
CA LEU A 131 -1.88 -3.13 -4.90
C LEU A 131 -0.70 -4.10 -4.95
N GLN A 132 -0.96 -5.40 -4.91
CA GLN A 132 0.07 -6.44 -5.01
C GLN A 132 0.49 -6.62 -6.47
N LEU A 133 1.80 -6.42 -6.76
CA LEU A 133 2.32 -6.53 -8.13
C LEU A 133 3.06 -7.84 -8.39
N THR A 134 3.76 -8.38 -7.40
CA THR A 134 4.56 -9.60 -7.56
C THR A 134 3.72 -10.84 -7.32
N ASP A 135 3.92 -11.87 -8.15
CA ASP A 135 3.35 -13.20 -7.92
C ASP A 135 3.87 -13.77 -6.57
N PRO A 136 2.99 -14.25 -5.68
CA PRO A 136 3.38 -14.73 -4.36
C PRO A 136 4.34 -15.94 -4.37
N SER A 137 4.45 -16.66 -5.50
CA SER A 137 5.40 -17.76 -5.65
C SER A 137 6.86 -17.29 -5.83
N LEU A 138 7.07 -16.01 -6.13
CA LEU A 138 8.40 -15.43 -6.41
C LEU A 138 9.10 -14.85 -5.18
N TYR A 139 8.46 -14.86 -4.00
CA TYR A 139 9.06 -14.34 -2.77
C TYR A 139 8.55 -15.08 -1.52
N GLU A 140 9.37 -15.08 -0.47
CA GLU A 140 9.02 -15.64 0.85
C GLU A 140 9.03 -14.53 1.91
N GLY A 141 8.10 -14.60 2.89
CA GLY A 141 7.87 -13.53 3.85
C GLY A 141 7.16 -12.33 3.20
N CYS A 142 7.53 -11.11 3.62
CA CYS A 142 6.96 -9.86 3.09
C CYS A 142 5.43 -9.78 3.20
N GLU A 143 4.84 -10.39 4.21
CA GLU A 143 3.39 -10.40 4.42
C GLU A 143 2.93 -9.04 4.93
N LEU A 144 1.84 -8.54 4.35
CA LEU A 144 1.14 -7.37 4.86
C LEU A 144 0.21 -7.83 5.97
N GLU A 145 0.49 -7.41 7.19
CA GLU A 145 -0.23 -7.81 8.40
C GLU A 145 -0.85 -6.63 9.12
N PHE A 146 -1.98 -6.90 9.76
CA PHE A 146 -2.80 -5.94 10.49
C PHE A 146 -3.03 -6.37 11.93
N GLN A 147 -2.97 -5.43 12.87
CA GLN A 147 -3.33 -5.70 14.26
C GLN A 147 -4.85 -5.54 14.45
N ALA A 148 -5.53 -6.64 14.71
CA ALA A 148 -6.96 -6.72 14.95
C ALA A 148 -7.22 -7.11 16.42
N GLY A 149 -7.24 -6.15 17.32
CA GLY A 149 -7.30 -6.40 18.75
C GLY A 149 -6.11 -7.24 19.22
N ASN A 150 -6.37 -8.46 19.72
CA ASN A 150 -5.34 -9.40 20.18
C ASN A 150 -4.84 -10.36 19.08
N LYS A 151 -5.32 -10.21 17.84
CA LYS A 151 -4.97 -11.08 16.73
C LYS A 151 -4.20 -10.29 15.67
N VAL A 152 -3.43 -11.01 14.86
CA VAL A 152 -2.81 -10.49 13.65
C VAL A 152 -3.52 -11.13 12.47
N GLU A 153 -3.98 -10.31 11.54
CA GLU A 153 -4.58 -10.73 10.29
C GLU A 153 -3.60 -10.50 9.15
N THR A 154 -3.44 -11.49 8.27
CA THR A 154 -2.57 -11.40 7.09
C THR A 154 -3.41 -11.14 5.84
N ALA A 155 -3.04 -10.11 5.08
CA ALA A 155 -3.69 -9.80 3.82
C ALA A 155 -3.40 -10.85 2.74
N PRO A 156 -4.32 -11.01 1.77
CA PRO A 156 -4.09 -11.79 0.56
C PRO A 156 -2.85 -11.29 -0.20
N ARG A 157 -2.12 -12.25 -0.81
CA ARG A 157 -0.86 -11.99 -1.53
C ARG A 157 -1.03 -12.05 -3.05
N GLU A 158 -2.20 -12.42 -3.54
CA GLU A 158 -2.50 -12.62 -4.95
C GLU A 158 -2.15 -11.38 -5.76
N ARG A 159 -1.44 -11.59 -6.86
CA ARG A 159 -1.08 -10.53 -7.80
C ARG A 159 -2.34 -9.84 -8.33
N GLY A 160 -2.37 -8.52 -8.28
CA GLY A 160 -3.52 -7.70 -8.68
C GLY A 160 -4.56 -7.49 -7.58
N ALA A 161 -4.42 -8.11 -6.40
CA ALA A 161 -5.26 -7.78 -5.25
C ALA A 161 -4.95 -6.37 -4.74
N VAL A 162 -6.00 -5.59 -4.52
CA VAL A 162 -5.94 -4.27 -3.88
C VAL A 162 -6.46 -4.40 -2.46
N ILE A 163 -5.58 -4.22 -1.49
CA ILE A 163 -5.90 -4.24 -0.06
C ILE A 163 -6.18 -2.80 0.36
N ALA A 164 -7.38 -2.52 0.86
CA ALA A 164 -7.78 -1.21 1.37
C ALA A 164 -8.05 -1.27 2.87
N PHE A 165 -7.58 -0.30 3.62
CA PHE A 165 -7.76 -0.24 5.08
C PHE A 165 -7.74 1.20 5.58
N PRO A 166 -8.41 1.50 6.71
CA PRO A 166 -8.33 2.82 7.32
C PRO A 166 -6.90 3.19 7.69
N SER A 167 -6.45 4.40 7.35
CA SER A 167 -5.05 4.83 7.53
C SER A 167 -4.59 4.87 9.01
N TYR A 168 -5.51 4.75 9.95
CA TYR A 168 -5.22 4.65 11.40
C TYR A 168 -5.03 3.21 11.88
N VAL A 169 -5.25 2.20 11.03
CA VAL A 169 -5.04 0.79 11.40
C VAL A 169 -3.56 0.48 11.51
N LEU A 170 -3.17 -0.14 12.62
CA LEU A 170 -1.80 -0.57 12.86
C LEU A 170 -1.47 -1.75 11.95
N HIS A 171 -0.43 -1.62 11.15
CA HIS A 171 -0.04 -2.62 10.16
C HIS A 171 1.48 -2.68 9.99
N ARG A 172 1.94 -3.74 9.34
CA ARG A 172 3.36 -3.93 9.01
C ARG A 172 3.55 -4.73 7.72
N VAL A 173 4.76 -4.70 7.17
CA VAL A 173 5.27 -5.68 6.22
C VAL A 173 6.34 -6.50 6.92
N THR A 174 6.14 -7.82 7.04
CA THR A 174 7.11 -8.73 7.65
C THR A 174 8.42 -8.78 6.84
N PRO A 175 9.55 -9.23 7.43
CA PRO A 175 10.79 -9.35 6.67
C PRO A 175 10.63 -10.20 5.41
N CYS A 176 11.18 -9.71 4.30
CA CYS A 176 11.35 -10.46 3.07
C CYS A 176 12.49 -11.45 3.25
N LEU A 177 12.20 -12.75 3.14
CA LEU A 177 13.18 -13.80 3.38
C LEU A 177 13.90 -14.21 2.09
N LYS A 178 13.16 -14.21 0.96
CA LYS A 178 13.70 -14.49 -0.39
C LYS A 178 12.94 -13.71 -1.46
N GLY A 179 13.56 -13.55 -2.61
CA GLY A 179 12.96 -12.91 -3.77
C GLY A 179 12.75 -11.41 -3.60
N THR A 180 11.77 -10.87 -4.31
CA THR A 180 11.46 -9.45 -4.30
C THR A 180 9.95 -9.25 -4.33
N ARG A 181 9.39 -8.52 -3.37
CA ARG A 181 7.99 -8.10 -3.39
C ARG A 181 7.90 -6.65 -3.84
N LYS A 182 7.01 -6.39 -4.80
CA LYS A 182 6.68 -5.05 -5.31
C LYS A 182 5.21 -4.75 -5.07
N ALA A 183 4.90 -3.50 -4.77
CA ALA A 183 3.54 -3.03 -4.56
C ALA A 183 3.39 -1.55 -4.92
N ILE A 184 2.17 -1.13 -5.30
CA ILE A 184 1.79 0.28 -5.29
C ILE A 184 1.08 0.57 -3.97
N VAL A 185 1.53 1.60 -3.28
CA VAL A 185 0.83 2.15 -2.11
C VAL A 185 0.22 3.49 -2.47
N ALA A 186 -1.01 3.71 -2.03
CA ALA A 186 -1.76 4.93 -2.29
C ALA A 186 -2.54 5.35 -1.05
N TRP A 187 -2.76 6.66 -0.89
CA TRP A 187 -3.52 7.22 0.22
C TRP A 187 -4.57 8.19 -0.30
N THR A 188 -5.81 7.95 0.08
CA THR A 188 -6.87 8.92 -0.12
C THR A 188 -7.01 9.81 1.11
N THR A 189 -7.37 11.06 0.87
CA THR A 189 -7.57 12.06 1.93
C THR A 189 -9.04 12.43 2.05
N GLY A 190 -9.37 13.17 3.09
CA GLY A 190 -10.71 13.69 3.32
C GLY A 190 -10.75 14.61 4.54
N PRO A 191 -11.94 15.13 4.90
CA PRO A 191 -12.12 15.95 6.09
C PRO A 191 -11.80 15.15 7.36
N GLN A 192 -11.60 15.84 8.47
CA GLN A 192 -11.34 15.20 9.76
C GLN A 192 -12.45 14.22 10.14
N PHE A 193 -12.11 13.08 10.77
CA PHE A 193 -13.12 12.21 11.37
C PHE A 193 -13.91 13.00 12.43
N ARG A 194 -15.22 12.83 12.41
CA ARG A 194 -16.13 13.45 13.37
C ARG A 194 -16.68 12.40 14.30
#